data_50deda6171e4d9a72c97448012805187
#
_entry.id   50deda6171e4d9a72c97448012805187
#
_cell.length_a   1.000
_cell.length_b   1.000
_cell.length_c   1.000
_cell.angle_alpha   90.00
_cell.angle_beta   90.00
_cell.angle_gamma   90.00
#
_symmetry.space_group_name_H-M   'P 1'
#
loop_
_entity.id
_entity.type
_entity.pdbx_description
1 polymer ?
#
loop_
_entity_poly.entity_id
_entity_poly.type
_entity_poly.pdbx_seq_one_letter_code
_entity_poly.pdbx_strand_id
1 'polypeptide(L)'
;MHVSLLHQTSMRSSVHSSAGILQPPCHITTGIRLTTSGLPQAAPHTVLPSSLLVPNTHNIQPQPPPDPHPFFNVQNNSLSFSADTRDRVSHAIQGGWANSTLKRYTGTIKQFLRFCDVERVPEHMCFPADEFVLCAFAASSFRRHAGGTPRSRMTALKAWHAAHNVEWRGSTRLRYVLNGVHNFAPSSSRQPPRPPVNATMLGLLIQELDLSSPFDAAVAACAVTAFWGQCRLGELLPSLSSTLPPSPLPTRADFKRSLRNPNACILRLPRTKTHRHGQDVVLVDQRAPINPITLLKNHIRVNRIHSHHLLFSFLSDDGLAIVTKKMFLRRCNSIWSNLGYPRTTGHCFRIGGTTELLTAGVPPEIVRATGRWSSESFFRYWRSLDDIAPRHVRNVRVKRHRYKHQ
;
A
#
# COMPACT_ATOMS: atom_id res chain seq x y z
N MET A 1 21.40 4.74 62.01
CA MET A 1 20.22 4.60 62.90
C MET A 1 19.10 4.14 62.02
N HIS A 2 18.82 2.86 62.12
CA HIS A 2 17.61 2.12 62.47
C HIS A 2 16.42 2.38 61.50
N VAL A 3 16.10 1.39 60.65
CA VAL A 3 15.25 0.20 60.87
C VAL A 3 13.78 0.58 60.72
N SER A 4 13.01 0.05 59.77
CA SER A 4 12.31 -1.20 59.93
C SER A 4 11.60 -1.65 58.64
N LEU A 5 11.77 -2.92 58.33
CA LEU A 5 10.94 -3.83 57.61
C LEU A 5 9.54 -3.97 58.26
N LEU A 6 8.52 -4.24 57.46
CA LEU A 6 7.42 -5.16 57.76
C LEU A 6 6.80 -5.64 56.44
N HIS A 7 6.82 -6.76 56.27
CA HIS A 7 6.32 -8.07 55.87
C HIS A 7 4.82 -8.25 56.01
N GLN A 8 4.30 -9.19 55.14
CA GLN A 8 3.10 -10.00 55.21
C GLN A 8 1.84 -9.39 54.61
N THR A 9 0.97 -10.14 53.91
CA THR A 9 0.78 -11.57 53.73
C THR A 9 -0.15 -11.83 52.57
N SER A 10 0.08 -12.93 51.92
CA SER A 10 -0.79 -13.70 51.02
C SER A 10 -2.22 -13.90 51.54
N MET A 11 -3.24 -13.81 50.69
CA MET A 11 -4.44 -14.64 50.80
C MET A 11 -4.91 -15.08 49.39
N ARG A 12 -4.79 -16.38 49.20
CA ARG A 12 -5.51 -17.15 48.21
C ARG A 12 -6.95 -17.30 48.67
N SER A 13 -7.91 -17.18 47.79
CA SER A 13 -9.21 -17.83 47.91
C SER A 13 -9.62 -18.39 46.57
N SER A 14 -9.56 -19.70 46.49
CA SER A 14 -10.19 -20.55 45.52
C SER A 14 -11.67 -20.60 45.83
N VAL A 15 -12.53 -20.42 44.81
CA VAL A 15 -13.91 -20.88 44.84
C VAL A 15 -14.16 -21.64 43.56
N HIS A 16 -14.38 -22.95 43.77
CA HIS A 16 -15.04 -23.87 42.83
C HIS A 16 -16.52 -23.52 42.73
N SER A 17 -17.12 -23.56 41.56
CA SER A 17 -18.43 -24.18 41.31
C SER A 17 -18.76 -24.12 39.82
N SER A 18 -18.82 -25.21 39.20
CA SER A 18 -19.97 -26.04 38.77
C SER A 18 -20.46 -25.71 37.37
N ALA A 19 -20.31 -26.72 36.54
CA ALA A 19 -20.82 -26.94 35.21
C ALA A 19 -22.34 -26.71 35.10
N GLY A 20 -22.73 -26.03 34.03
CA GLY A 20 -24.08 -26.00 33.52
C GLY A 20 -24.05 -26.20 32.02
N ILE A 21 -24.23 -27.47 31.62
CA ILE A 21 -24.44 -27.88 30.23
C ILE A 21 -25.86 -27.49 29.85
N LEU A 22 -26.02 -26.62 28.86
CA LEU A 22 -27.29 -26.47 28.15
C LEU A 22 -27.08 -26.79 26.67
N GLN A 23 -27.67 -27.91 26.27
CA GLN A 23 -27.82 -28.32 24.87
C GLN A 23 -28.85 -27.43 24.15
N PRO A 24 -28.72 -27.22 22.83
CA PRO A 24 -29.73 -26.55 22.02
C PRO A 24 -30.85 -27.50 21.61
N PRO A 25 -32.08 -27.01 21.37
CA PRO A 25 -33.20 -27.83 20.95
C PRO A 25 -33.16 -28.19 19.46
N CYS A 26 -33.75 -29.36 19.21
CA CYS A 26 -33.88 -30.12 17.97
C CYS A 26 -34.71 -29.43 16.87
N HIS A 27 -34.28 -29.70 15.66
CA HIS A 27 -35.00 -30.11 14.44
C HIS A 27 -36.42 -29.58 14.16
N ILE A 28 -36.54 -28.87 13.05
CA ILE A 28 -37.70 -28.92 12.18
C ILE A 28 -37.23 -29.39 10.80
N THR A 29 -37.51 -30.66 10.50
CA THR A 29 -37.37 -31.28 9.18
C THR A 29 -38.68 -31.06 8.44
N THR A 30 -38.66 -30.23 7.39
CA THR A 30 -39.71 -30.22 6.39
C THR A 30 -39.20 -30.91 5.14
N GLY A 31 -39.60 -32.12 4.97
CA GLY A 31 -39.38 -32.92 3.77
C GLY A 31 -40.21 -32.39 2.60
N ILE A 32 -39.56 -32.08 1.48
CA ILE A 32 -40.21 -31.92 0.20
C ILE A 32 -40.02 -33.23 -0.57
N ARG A 33 -41.13 -33.95 -0.72
CA ARG A 33 -41.27 -35.12 -1.60
C ARG A 33 -41.15 -34.66 -3.04
N LEU A 34 -40.18 -35.19 -3.75
CA LEU A 34 -40.12 -35.14 -5.21
C LEU A 34 -41.00 -36.25 -5.76
N THR A 35 -42.11 -35.90 -6.39
CA THR A 35 -42.91 -36.82 -7.20
C THR A 35 -42.30 -36.89 -8.60
N THR A 36 -41.90 -38.08 -8.98
CA THR A 36 -41.52 -38.45 -10.33
C THR A 36 -42.79 -38.64 -11.14
N SER A 37 -42.96 -37.91 -12.25
CA SER A 37 -43.90 -38.29 -13.28
C SER A 37 -43.44 -37.80 -14.67
N GLY A 38 -43.24 -38.77 -15.57
CA GLY A 38 -43.61 -38.66 -16.99
C GLY A 38 -42.59 -38.10 -17.96
N LEU A 39 -41.83 -38.98 -18.56
CA LEU A 39 -41.27 -38.80 -19.90
C LEU A 39 -42.36 -38.82 -20.96
N PRO A 40 -42.42 -37.94 -21.92
CA PRO A 40 -43.09 -38.16 -23.21
C PRO A 40 -42.12 -38.72 -24.24
N GLN A 41 -42.62 -39.72 -24.94
CA GLN A 41 -42.03 -40.45 -26.04
C GLN A 41 -41.74 -39.55 -27.26
N ALA A 42 -40.76 -39.99 -28.03
CA ALA A 42 -40.34 -39.46 -29.32
C ALA A 42 -41.47 -39.52 -30.38
N ALA A 43 -41.54 -38.51 -31.20
CA ALA A 43 -42.29 -38.53 -32.47
C ALA A 43 -41.34 -38.18 -33.66
N PRO A 44 -41.67 -38.55 -34.90
CA PRO A 44 -40.69 -39.01 -35.88
C PRO A 44 -40.11 -37.92 -36.78
N HIS A 45 -39.01 -38.29 -37.43
CA HIS A 45 -38.22 -37.56 -38.40
C HIS A 45 -39.03 -36.86 -39.51
N THR A 46 -38.80 -35.55 -39.66
CA THR A 46 -39.09 -34.81 -40.90
C THR A 46 -37.76 -34.38 -41.48
N VAL A 47 -37.45 -34.94 -42.66
CA VAL A 47 -36.32 -34.58 -43.52
C VAL A 47 -36.63 -33.25 -44.17
N LEU A 48 -35.77 -32.24 -44.01
CA LEU A 48 -35.75 -31.00 -44.78
C LEU A 48 -34.44 -30.90 -45.56
N PRO A 49 -34.47 -30.30 -46.78
CA PRO A 49 -33.40 -30.47 -47.76
C PRO A 49 -32.20 -29.56 -47.53
N SER A 50 -31.05 -30.13 -47.89
CA SER A 50 -29.74 -29.48 -47.96
C SER A 50 -29.74 -28.36 -48.99
N SER A 51 -29.57 -27.10 -48.55
CA SER A 51 -28.86 -26.06 -49.32
C SER A 51 -28.89 -24.72 -48.54
N LEU A 52 -27.98 -24.51 -47.65
CA LEU A 52 -27.55 -23.17 -47.24
C LEU A 52 -26.03 -23.18 -47.16
N LEU A 53 -25.45 -22.36 -48.02
CA LEU A 53 -24.01 -22.05 -48.13
C LEU A 53 -23.44 -21.70 -46.75
N VAL A 54 -22.48 -22.49 -46.32
CA VAL A 54 -21.61 -22.19 -45.17
C VAL A 54 -20.74 -21.02 -45.57
N PRO A 55 -20.73 -19.89 -44.86
CA PRO A 55 -19.73 -18.85 -45.09
C PRO A 55 -18.36 -19.42 -44.70
N ASN A 56 -17.42 -19.24 -45.56
CA ASN A 56 -16.02 -19.58 -45.44
C ASN A 56 -15.51 -19.10 -44.08
N THR A 57 -15.32 -19.98 -43.13
CA THR A 57 -14.58 -19.69 -41.91
C THR A 57 -13.13 -19.51 -42.31
N HIS A 58 -12.75 -18.24 -42.42
CA HIS A 58 -11.33 -17.89 -42.48
C HIS A 58 -10.58 -18.63 -41.35
N ASN A 59 -9.63 -19.42 -41.77
CA ASN A 59 -8.69 -20.16 -40.95
C ASN A 59 -7.87 -19.12 -40.11
N ILE A 60 -8.43 -18.71 -38.98
CA ILE A 60 -7.73 -17.88 -37.99
C ILE A 60 -6.77 -18.84 -37.27
N GLN A 61 -5.54 -18.91 -37.76
CA GLN A 61 -4.48 -19.58 -37.02
C GLN A 61 -4.43 -18.95 -35.62
N PRO A 62 -4.42 -19.75 -34.54
CA PRO A 62 -4.26 -19.22 -33.19
C PRO A 62 -2.89 -18.50 -33.12
N GLN A 63 -2.93 -17.21 -32.85
CA GLN A 63 -1.72 -16.45 -32.62
C GLN A 63 -1.15 -16.84 -31.24
N PRO A 64 0.16 -17.08 -31.13
CA PRO A 64 0.79 -17.38 -29.85
C PRO A 64 0.50 -16.25 -28.84
N PRO A 65 0.38 -16.57 -27.53
CA PRO A 65 0.10 -15.57 -26.55
C PRO A 65 1.17 -14.47 -26.58
N PRO A 66 0.76 -13.19 -26.60
CA PRO A 66 1.70 -12.08 -26.74
C PRO A 66 2.69 -12.04 -25.57
N ASP A 67 3.90 -11.54 -25.87
CA ASP A 67 4.97 -11.34 -24.89
C ASP A 67 4.38 -10.79 -23.56
N PRO A 68 4.71 -11.38 -22.42
CA PRO A 68 4.27 -10.92 -21.11
C PRO A 68 4.74 -9.49 -20.74
N HIS A 69 5.51 -8.84 -21.60
CA HIS A 69 5.80 -7.40 -21.50
C HIS A 69 4.57 -6.59 -21.92
N PRO A 70 3.84 -5.94 -20.98
CA PRO A 70 2.50 -5.44 -21.24
C PRO A 70 2.40 -4.28 -22.22
N PHE A 71 3.51 -3.72 -22.77
CA PHE A 71 3.46 -2.43 -23.44
C PHE A 71 4.31 -2.32 -24.72
N PHE A 72 4.78 -3.44 -25.28
CA PHE A 72 5.70 -3.37 -26.43
C PHE A 72 5.04 -3.46 -27.82
N ASN A 73 3.75 -3.73 -27.93
CA ASN A 73 3.10 -3.86 -29.22
C ASN A 73 1.74 -3.14 -29.27
N VAL A 74 1.77 -1.82 -29.52
CA VAL A 74 0.55 -1.05 -29.83
C VAL A 74 0.30 -1.14 -31.34
N GLN A 75 -0.25 -2.27 -31.79
CA GLN A 75 -0.73 -2.39 -33.16
C GLN A 75 -2.15 -1.83 -33.22
N ASN A 76 -2.29 -0.67 -33.82
CA ASN A 76 -3.58 -0.10 -34.21
C ASN A 76 -3.77 -0.33 -35.72
N ASN A 77 -4.50 -1.38 -36.08
CA ASN A 77 -4.60 -1.85 -37.46
C ASN A 77 -5.58 -1.06 -38.35
N SER A 78 -6.25 -0.02 -37.86
CA SER A 78 -7.32 0.65 -38.58
C SER A 78 -7.06 2.09 -39.03
N LEU A 79 -5.99 2.73 -38.52
CA LEU A 79 -5.67 4.13 -38.87
C LEU A 79 -4.22 4.26 -39.33
N SER A 80 -3.95 4.84 -40.49
CA SER A 80 -2.60 5.05 -41.02
C SER A 80 -2.01 6.34 -40.48
N PHE A 81 -1.61 6.34 -39.20
CA PHE A 81 -0.80 7.42 -38.65
C PHE A 81 0.66 7.29 -39.10
N SER A 82 1.37 8.43 -39.13
CA SER A 82 2.83 8.44 -39.34
C SER A 82 3.56 7.63 -38.29
N ALA A 83 4.75 7.11 -38.63
CA ALA A 83 5.61 6.37 -37.70
C ALA A 83 5.90 7.18 -36.43
N ASP A 84 6.24 8.46 -36.59
CA ASP A 84 6.48 9.38 -35.48
C ASP A 84 5.27 9.55 -34.52
N THR A 85 4.04 9.58 -35.07
CA THR A 85 2.83 9.64 -34.23
C THR A 85 2.63 8.33 -33.46
N ARG A 86 2.85 7.17 -34.08
CA ARG A 86 2.78 5.87 -33.41
C ARG A 86 3.83 5.75 -32.31
N ASP A 87 5.05 6.19 -32.58
CA ASP A 87 6.14 6.17 -31.58
C ASP A 87 5.82 7.08 -30.39
N ARG A 88 5.31 8.29 -30.64
CA ARG A 88 4.86 9.20 -29.55
C ARG A 88 3.76 8.56 -28.69
N VAL A 89 2.77 7.92 -29.29
CA VAL A 89 1.73 7.21 -28.55
C VAL A 89 2.31 6.07 -27.71
N SER A 90 3.20 5.27 -28.30
CA SER A 90 3.88 4.17 -27.63
C SER A 90 4.69 4.65 -26.43
N HIS A 91 5.52 5.69 -26.61
CA HIS A 91 6.28 6.31 -25.52
C HIS A 91 5.39 6.92 -24.44
N ALA A 92 4.25 7.52 -24.82
CA ALA A 92 3.31 8.09 -23.86
C ALA A 92 2.65 6.99 -23.02
N ILE A 93 2.26 5.87 -23.62
CA ILE A 93 1.71 4.70 -22.92
C ILE A 93 2.75 4.10 -21.96
N GLN A 94 3.99 3.87 -22.43
CA GLN A 94 5.08 3.36 -21.60
C GLN A 94 5.38 4.31 -20.43
N GLY A 95 5.40 5.62 -20.69
CA GLY A 95 5.59 6.66 -19.67
C GLY A 95 4.42 6.80 -18.69
N GLY A 96 3.25 6.23 -18.98
CA GLY A 96 2.07 6.26 -18.12
C GLY A 96 2.22 5.51 -16.81
N TRP A 97 3.12 4.51 -16.76
CA TRP A 97 3.30 3.62 -15.62
C TRP A 97 4.68 3.79 -14.97
N ALA A 98 4.74 3.66 -13.65
CA ALA A 98 6.02 3.56 -12.96
C ALA A 98 6.66 2.19 -13.22
N ASN A 99 8.00 2.12 -13.38
CA ASN A 99 8.75 0.89 -13.63
C ASN A 99 8.44 -0.23 -12.60
N SER A 100 8.22 0.13 -11.33
CA SER A 100 7.82 -0.82 -10.29
C SER A 100 6.42 -1.41 -10.51
N THR A 101 5.52 -0.66 -11.13
CA THR A 101 4.18 -1.13 -11.51
C THR A 101 4.27 -2.07 -12.69
N LEU A 102 5.04 -1.72 -13.72
CA LEU A 102 5.31 -2.57 -14.88
C LEU A 102 5.91 -3.91 -14.47
N LYS A 103 6.97 -3.90 -13.64
CA LYS A 103 7.60 -5.13 -13.14
C LYS A 103 6.60 -6.03 -12.38
N ARG A 104 5.71 -5.44 -11.59
CA ARG A 104 4.65 -6.18 -10.88
C ARG A 104 3.61 -6.75 -11.85
N TYR A 105 3.21 -5.99 -12.88
CA TYR A 105 2.25 -6.43 -13.89
C TYR A 105 2.81 -7.60 -14.69
N THR A 106 4.05 -7.49 -15.19
CA THR A 106 4.75 -8.58 -15.86
C THR A 106 4.78 -9.85 -15.00
N GLY A 107 5.11 -9.72 -13.72
CA GLY A 107 5.08 -10.85 -12.78
C GLY A 107 3.69 -11.49 -12.65
N THR A 108 2.63 -10.67 -12.66
CA THR A 108 1.25 -11.17 -12.61
C THR A 108 0.82 -11.87 -13.90
N ILE A 109 1.19 -11.32 -15.06
CA ILE A 109 0.90 -11.92 -16.37
C ILE A 109 1.58 -13.29 -16.48
N LYS A 110 2.86 -13.38 -16.09
CA LYS A 110 3.57 -14.67 -16.02
C LYS A 110 2.88 -15.69 -15.09
N GLN A 111 2.32 -15.24 -13.96
CA GLN A 111 1.56 -16.11 -13.07
C GLN A 111 0.24 -16.57 -13.71
N PHE A 112 -0.43 -15.71 -14.46
CA PHE A 112 -1.65 -16.04 -15.19
C PHE A 112 -1.39 -17.06 -16.31
N LEU A 113 -0.39 -16.83 -17.13
CA LEU A 113 -0.02 -17.76 -18.22
C LEU A 113 0.36 -19.14 -17.65
N ARG A 114 1.19 -19.18 -16.58
CA ARG A 114 1.48 -20.45 -15.88
C ARG A 114 0.22 -21.13 -15.33
N PHE A 115 -0.76 -20.37 -14.84
CA PHE A 115 -2.03 -20.92 -14.39
C PHE A 115 -2.79 -21.54 -15.57
N CYS A 116 -2.85 -20.88 -16.72
CA CYS A 116 -3.46 -21.41 -17.93
C CYS A 116 -2.78 -22.72 -18.38
N ASP A 117 -1.45 -22.77 -18.37
CA ASP A 117 -0.69 -23.98 -18.71
C ASP A 117 -1.04 -25.16 -17.77
N VAL A 118 -1.05 -24.91 -16.45
CA VAL A 118 -1.37 -25.93 -15.44
C VAL A 118 -2.79 -26.44 -15.57
N GLU A 119 -3.77 -25.56 -15.84
CA GLU A 119 -5.18 -25.90 -16.02
C GLU A 119 -5.50 -26.36 -17.44
N ARG A 120 -4.49 -26.44 -18.33
CA ARG A 120 -4.63 -26.83 -19.76
C ARG A 120 -5.69 -26.00 -20.49
N VAL A 121 -5.72 -24.71 -20.21
CA VAL A 121 -6.65 -23.76 -20.87
C VAL A 121 -6.21 -23.62 -22.35
N PRO A 122 -7.13 -23.77 -23.32
CA PRO A 122 -6.80 -23.53 -24.72
C PRO A 122 -6.23 -22.14 -24.97
N GLU A 123 -5.24 -22.02 -25.81
CA GLU A 123 -4.48 -20.79 -26.03
C GLU A 123 -5.36 -19.60 -26.42
N HIS A 124 -6.35 -19.85 -27.30
CA HIS A 124 -7.31 -18.82 -27.74
C HIS A 124 -8.23 -18.28 -26.62
N MET A 125 -8.33 -18.99 -25.48
CA MET A 125 -9.05 -18.55 -24.28
C MET A 125 -8.13 -17.83 -23.27
N CYS A 126 -6.83 -17.90 -23.45
CA CYS A 126 -5.87 -17.20 -22.59
C CYS A 126 -5.72 -15.73 -22.97
N PHE A 127 -5.85 -15.40 -24.26
CA PHE A 127 -5.74 -14.02 -24.74
C PHE A 127 -6.49 -13.81 -26.08
N PRO A 128 -7.53 -12.92 -26.12
CA PRO A 128 -8.15 -12.23 -24.97
C PRO A 128 -8.69 -13.22 -23.95
N ALA A 129 -8.40 -12.96 -22.66
CA ALA A 129 -8.76 -13.92 -21.61
C ALA A 129 -10.29 -14.08 -21.50
N ASP A 130 -10.77 -15.31 -21.61
CA ASP A 130 -12.17 -15.63 -21.40
C ASP A 130 -12.62 -15.27 -19.99
N GLU A 131 -13.88 -14.86 -19.81
CA GLU A 131 -14.40 -14.47 -18.51
C GLU A 131 -14.28 -15.59 -17.46
N PHE A 132 -14.58 -16.84 -17.87
CA PHE A 132 -14.51 -17.96 -16.93
C PHE A 132 -13.05 -18.25 -16.52
N VAL A 133 -12.10 -18.11 -17.45
CA VAL A 133 -10.66 -18.22 -17.14
C VAL A 133 -10.21 -17.14 -16.16
N LEU A 134 -10.70 -15.88 -16.33
CA LEU A 134 -10.44 -14.80 -15.36
C LEU A 134 -11.05 -15.12 -13.99
N CYS A 135 -12.26 -15.67 -13.96
CA CYS A 135 -12.93 -16.10 -12.72
C CYS A 135 -12.16 -17.24 -12.05
N ALA A 136 -11.71 -18.24 -12.80
CA ALA A 136 -10.92 -19.37 -12.29
C ALA A 136 -9.59 -18.90 -11.72
N PHE A 137 -8.87 -18.03 -12.44
CA PHE A 137 -7.62 -17.44 -11.92
C PHE A 137 -7.84 -16.57 -10.66
N ALA A 138 -8.94 -15.81 -10.58
CA ALA A 138 -9.28 -15.10 -9.36
C ALA A 138 -9.59 -16.06 -8.22
N ALA A 139 -10.37 -17.13 -8.49
CA ALA A 139 -10.75 -18.17 -7.54
C ALA A 139 -9.56 -19.02 -7.06
N SER A 140 -8.46 -19.11 -7.81
CA SER A 140 -7.24 -19.77 -7.35
C SER A 140 -6.66 -19.16 -6.05
N SER A 141 -7.11 -17.96 -5.70
CA SER A 141 -6.80 -17.27 -4.43
C SER A 141 -7.77 -17.59 -3.28
N PHE A 142 -8.84 -18.37 -3.54
CA PHE A 142 -9.88 -18.68 -2.56
C PHE A 142 -9.30 -19.38 -1.32
N ARG A 143 -9.62 -18.87 -0.14
CA ARG A 143 -9.10 -19.35 1.16
C ARG A 143 -7.57 -19.38 1.29
N ARG A 144 -6.83 -18.70 0.41
CA ARG A 144 -5.35 -18.65 0.44
C ARG A 144 -4.82 -17.23 0.62
N HIS A 145 -5.43 -16.25 -0.03
CA HIS A 145 -4.90 -14.88 -0.07
C HIS A 145 -5.94 -13.86 0.38
N ALA A 146 -5.45 -12.75 0.95
CA ALA A 146 -6.29 -11.58 1.22
C ALA A 146 -6.94 -11.05 -0.09
N GLY A 147 -8.20 -10.63 0.00
CA GLY A 147 -9.01 -10.24 -1.17
C GLY A 147 -8.46 -9.09 -2.02
N GLY A 148 -7.47 -8.33 -1.53
CA GLY A 148 -6.75 -7.34 -2.32
C GLY A 148 -5.82 -7.92 -3.38
N THR A 149 -5.31 -9.15 -3.16
CA THR A 149 -4.38 -9.81 -4.10
C THR A 149 -5.05 -10.16 -5.43
N PRO A 150 -6.19 -10.88 -5.49
CA PRO A 150 -6.85 -11.17 -6.76
C PRO A 150 -7.34 -9.90 -7.48
N ARG A 151 -7.83 -8.89 -6.76
CA ARG A 151 -8.20 -7.60 -7.38
C ARG A 151 -7.01 -6.92 -8.05
N SER A 152 -5.84 -6.94 -7.40
CA SER A 152 -4.60 -6.40 -7.97
C SER A 152 -4.12 -7.19 -9.19
N ARG A 153 -4.31 -8.52 -9.20
CA ARG A 153 -4.02 -9.38 -10.35
C ARG A 153 -4.93 -9.05 -11.54
N MET A 154 -6.23 -8.90 -11.32
CA MET A 154 -7.17 -8.50 -12.38
C MET A 154 -6.86 -7.12 -12.96
N THR A 155 -6.42 -6.17 -12.12
CA THR A 155 -5.97 -4.85 -12.60
C THR A 155 -4.77 -4.97 -13.57
N ALA A 156 -3.83 -5.86 -13.29
CA ALA A 156 -2.68 -6.10 -14.17
C ALA A 156 -3.10 -6.74 -15.51
N LEU A 157 -3.99 -7.74 -15.48
CA LEU A 157 -4.51 -8.37 -16.68
C LEU A 157 -5.34 -7.41 -17.53
N LYS A 158 -6.19 -6.59 -16.90
CA LYS A 158 -6.95 -5.55 -17.63
C LYS A 158 -6.02 -4.55 -18.32
N ALA A 159 -4.94 -4.12 -17.62
CA ALA A 159 -3.94 -3.24 -18.23
C ALA A 159 -3.21 -3.91 -19.41
N TRP A 160 -2.94 -5.21 -19.32
CA TRP A 160 -2.33 -5.99 -20.38
C TRP A 160 -3.23 -6.08 -21.61
N HIS A 161 -4.53 -6.37 -21.44
CA HIS A 161 -5.51 -6.36 -22.55
C HIS A 161 -5.60 -4.99 -23.21
N ALA A 162 -5.73 -3.93 -22.41
CA ALA A 162 -5.78 -2.56 -22.93
C ALA A 162 -4.53 -2.17 -23.73
N ALA A 163 -3.34 -2.61 -23.30
CA ALA A 163 -2.08 -2.33 -23.98
C ALA A 163 -1.98 -3.01 -25.37
N HIS A 164 -2.68 -4.14 -25.55
CA HIS A 164 -2.72 -4.87 -26.81
C HIS A 164 -3.98 -4.57 -27.64
N ASN A 165 -4.78 -3.59 -27.22
CA ASN A 165 -6.04 -3.20 -27.86
C ASN A 165 -7.01 -4.39 -28.05
N VAL A 166 -7.07 -5.28 -27.07
CA VAL A 166 -8.00 -6.40 -27.05
C VAL A 166 -9.07 -6.23 -25.98
N GLU A 167 -10.22 -6.82 -26.22
CA GLU A 167 -11.38 -6.70 -25.35
C GLU A 167 -11.12 -7.28 -23.96
N TRP A 168 -11.54 -6.54 -22.93
CA TRP A 168 -11.60 -7.02 -21.56
C TRP A 168 -12.95 -7.70 -21.28
N ARG A 169 -12.96 -9.01 -21.10
CA ARG A 169 -14.17 -9.82 -20.91
C ARG A 169 -14.61 -9.99 -19.46
N GLY A 170 -13.92 -9.35 -18.51
CA GLY A 170 -14.31 -9.42 -17.08
C GLY A 170 -15.54 -8.57 -16.78
N SER A 171 -16.65 -9.19 -16.39
CA SER A 171 -17.96 -8.60 -16.14
C SER A 171 -18.34 -8.57 -14.65
N THR A 172 -19.64 -8.44 -14.37
CA THR A 172 -20.24 -8.53 -13.05
C THR A 172 -20.01 -9.89 -12.40
N ARG A 173 -19.97 -10.99 -13.18
CA ARG A 173 -19.66 -12.33 -12.68
C ARG A 173 -18.28 -12.38 -12.04
N LEU A 174 -17.25 -11.86 -12.70
CA LEU A 174 -15.91 -11.75 -12.12
C LEU A 174 -15.91 -10.92 -10.83
N ARG A 175 -16.72 -9.85 -10.75
CA ARG A 175 -16.87 -9.06 -9.53
C ARG A 175 -17.43 -9.88 -8.38
N TYR A 176 -18.40 -10.76 -8.63
CA TYR A 176 -18.96 -11.66 -7.61
C TYR A 176 -17.91 -12.66 -7.12
N VAL A 177 -17.12 -13.27 -8.02
CA VAL A 177 -16.02 -14.15 -7.65
C VAL A 177 -15.01 -13.42 -6.75
N LEU A 178 -14.60 -12.20 -7.12
CA LEU A 178 -13.67 -11.39 -6.33
C LEU A 178 -14.22 -11.02 -4.96
N ASN A 179 -15.52 -10.78 -4.85
CA ASN A 179 -16.20 -10.55 -3.56
C ASN A 179 -16.21 -11.84 -2.72
N GLY A 180 -16.54 -12.98 -3.31
CA GLY A 180 -16.50 -14.28 -2.64
C GLY A 180 -15.09 -14.60 -2.12
N VAL A 181 -14.06 -14.44 -2.94
CA VAL A 181 -12.66 -14.63 -2.51
C VAL A 181 -12.28 -13.68 -1.37
N HIS A 182 -12.78 -12.44 -1.37
CA HIS A 182 -12.55 -11.50 -0.27
C HIS A 182 -13.25 -11.93 1.03
N ASN A 183 -14.51 -12.33 0.94
CA ASN A 183 -15.32 -12.71 2.10
C ASN A 183 -14.78 -13.97 2.78
N PHE A 184 -14.31 -14.94 1.99
CA PHE A 184 -13.73 -16.20 2.49
C PHE A 184 -12.21 -16.15 2.69
N ALA A 185 -11.60 -14.95 2.63
CA ALA A 185 -10.18 -14.81 2.90
C ALA A 185 -9.86 -15.17 4.36
N PRO A 186 -8.93 -16.11 4.63
CA PRO A 186 -8.63 -16.54 5.98
C PRO A 186 -8.03 -15.38 6.80
N SER A 187 -8.30 -15.37 8.10
CA SER A 187 -7.76 -14.33 9.01
C SER A 187 -6.24 -14.29 8.99
N SER A 188 -5.58 -15.44 8.84
CA SER A 188 -4.11 -15.54 8.68
C SER A 188 -3.55 -14.82 7.47
N SER A 189 -4.34 -14.60 6.41
CA SER A 189 -3.92 -13.83 5.23
C SER A 189 -4.05 -12.32 5.42
N ARG A 190 -4.73 -11.87 6.47
CA ARG A 190 -4.90 -10.46 6.80
C ARG A 190 -3.72 -10.02 7.65
N GLN A 191 -2.79 -9.30 7.04
CA GLN A 191 -1.69 -8.71 7.80
C GLN A 191 -2.23 -7.70 8.83
N PRO A 192 -1.80 -7.79 10.10
CA PRO A 192 -2.17 -6.80 11.10
C PRO A 192 -1.77 -5.39 10.65
N PRO A 193 -2.47 -4.37 11.08
CA PRO A 193 -2.07 -2.99 10.82
C PRO A 193 -0.64 -2.76 11.30
N ARG A 194 0.20 -2.12 10.46
CA ARG A 194 1.58 -1.80 10.84
C ARG A 194 1.58 -0.87 12.05
N PRO A 195 2.36 -1.14 13.11
CA PRO A 195 2.43 -0.26 14.26
C PRO A 195 2.98 1.12 13.84
N PRO A 196 2.42 2.23 14.36
CA PRO A 196 3.04 3.55 14.18
C PRO A 196 4.35 3.64 14.96
N VAL A 197 5.30 4.39 14.47
CA VAL A 197 6.36 4.96 15.33
C VAL A 197 5.71 6.13 16.08
N ASN A 198 5.70 6.14 17.39
CA ASN A 198 5.19 7.27 18.17
C ASN A 198 6.33 8.22 18.60
N ALA A 199 5.97 9.36 19.17
CA ALA A 199 6.95 10.37 19.61
C ALA A 199 7.91 9.83 20.69
N THR A 200 7.43 8.94 21.58
CA THR A 200 8.27 8.28 22.61
C THR A 200 9.33 7.39 21.96
N MET A 201 8.93 6.52 21.03
CA MET A 201 9.87 5.67 20.29
C MET A 201 10.91 6.51 19.52
N LEU A 202 10.46 7.63 18.95
CA LEU A 202 11.35 8.54 18.23
C LEU A 202 12.33 9.22 19.20
N GLY A 203 11.86 9.66 20.38
CA GLY A 203 12.70 10.23 21.44
C GLY A 203 13.76 9.26 21.91
N LEU A 204 13.38 8.02 22.24
CA LEU A 204 14.32 6.97 22.64
C LEU A 204 15.33 6.65 21.54
N LEU A 205 14.90 6.62 20.26
CA LEU A 205 15.83 6.45 19.14
C LEU A 205 16.90 7.55 19.13
N ILE A 206 16.51 8.82 19.31
CA ILE A 206 17.46 9.95 19.29
C ILE A 206 18.40 9.92 20.50
N GLN A 207 17.95 9.45 21.66
CA GLN A 207 18.79 9.31 22.86
C GLN A 207 19.84 8.20 22.71
N GLU A 208 19.52 7.12 22.02
CA GLU A 208 20.42 5.98 21.80
C GLU A 208 21.38 6.16 20.60
N LEU A 209 21.14 7.16 19.75
CA LEU A 209 22.02 7.47 18.63
C LEU A 209 23.17 8.40 19.07
N ASP A 210 24.38 8.10 18.63
CA ASP A 210 25.52 9.01 18.77
C ASP A 210 25.42 10.12 17.70
N LEU A 211 24.95 11.28 18.11
CA LEU A 211 24.77 12.42 17.21
C LEU A 211 26.09 13.06 16.74
N SER A 212 27.25 12.65 17.28
CA SER A 212 28.58 13.01 16.79
C SER A 212 29.07 12.06 15.68
N SER A 213 28.51 10.84 15.64
CA SER A 213 28.78 9.87 14.58
C SER A 213 28.15 10.29 13.27
N PRO A 214 28.88 10.31 12.15
CA PRO A 214 28.37 10.65 10.84
C PRO A 214 27.13 9.87 10.43
N PHE A 215 27.15 8.56 10.60
CA PHE A 215 26.03 7.70 10.22
C PHE A 215 24.80 7.89 11.12
N ASP A 216 24.99 7.93 12.44
CA ASP A 216 23.89 8.07 13.39
C ASP A 216 23.23 9.46 13.30
N ALA A 217 24.03 10.53 13.06
CA ALA A 217 23.49 11.85 12.78
C ALA A 217 22.60 11.88 11.53
N ALA A 218 22.97 11.14 10.46
CA ALA A 218 22.17 11.01 9.27
C ALA A 218 20.88 10.20 9.53
N VAL A 219 20.96 9.14 10.33
CA VAL A 219 19.79 8.34 10.75
C VAL A 219 18.83 9.19 11.57
N ALA A 220 19.32 9.94 12.55
CA ALA A 220 18.51 10.84 13.39
C ALA A 220 17.75 11.88 12.54
N ALA A 221 18.45 12.59 11.66
CA ALA A 221 17.88 13.59 10.78
C ALA A 221 16.82 13.01 9.84
N CYS A 222 17.08 11.82 9.27
CA CYS A 222 16.13 11.13 8.41
C CYS A 222 14.87 10.68 9.17
N ALA A 223 15.03 10.16 10.40
CA ALA A 223 13.93 9.68 11.25
C ALA A 223 12.93 10.80 11.56
N VAL A 224 13.41 11.93 12.06
CA VAL A 224 12.55 13.09 12.39
C VAL A 224 11.94 13.72 11.15
N THR A 225 12.68 13.76 10.03
CA THR A 225 12.14 14.26 8.75
C THR A 225 11.03 13.35 8.23
N ALA A 226 11.22 12.04 8.28
CA ALA A 226 10.21 11.08 7.85
C ALA A 226 8.95 11.13 8.72
N PHE A 227 9.11 11.38 10.01
CA PHE A 227 8.03 11.48 11.00
C PHE A 227 7.27 12.80 10.86
N TRP A 228 7.90 13.92 11.15
CA TRP A 228 7.24 15.24 11.15
C TRP A 228 6.83 15.72 9.77
N GLY A 229 7.64 15.43 8.75
CA GLY A 229 7.32 15.70 7.34
C GLY A 229 6.34 14.70 6.73
N GLN A 230 5.89 13.69 7.51
CA GLN A 230 5.02 12.62 7.02
C GLN A 230 5.52 12.04 5.68
N CYS A 231 6.84 11.88 5.52
CA CYS A 231 7.44 11.45 4.26
C CYS A 231 7.35 9.93 4.09
N ARG A 232 7.22 9.48 2.84
CA ARG A 232 7.51 8.09 2.51
C ARG A 232 9.02 7.91 2.51
N LEU A 233 9.55 6.89 3.17
CA LEU A 233 10.99 6.68 3.25
C LEU A 233 11.67 6.59 1.86
N GLY A 234 10.91 6.23 0.83
CA GLY A 234 11.40 6.23 -0.56
C GLY A 234 11.48 7.60 -1.22
N GLU A 235 10.98 8.63 -0.58
CA GLU A 235 11.12 10.02 -1.01
C GLU A 235 12.42 10.64 -0.47
N LEU A 236 13.02 10.02 0.55
CA LEU A 236 14.23 10.49 1.25
C LEU A 236 15.46 9.63 0.95
N LEU A 237 15.29 8.30 0.86
CA LEU A 237 16.38 7.33 0.79
C LEU A 237 16.22 6.36 -0.40
N PRO A 238 17.33 5.95 -1.05
CA PRO A 238 17.31 4.93 -2.09
C PRO A 238 17.08 3.53 -1.50
N SER A 239 16.67 2.60 -2.34
CA SER A 239 16.53 1.19 -1.94
C SER A 239 17.85 0.44 -1.92
N LEU A 240 18.74 0.78 -2.86
CA LEU A 240 20.06 0.20 -3.05
C LEU A 240 21.11 1.31 -2.97
N SER A 241 22.33 0.95 -2.59
CA SER A 241 23.51 1.82 -2.63
C SER A 241 24.05 1.87 -4.05
N SER A 242 23.33 2.54 -4.95
CA SER A 242 23.85 2.83 -6.30
C SER A 242 24.24 4.31 -6.37
N THR A 243 25.31 4.59 -7.09
CA THR A 243 25.82 5.97 -7.31
C THR A 243 24.80 6.83 -8.05
N LEU A 244 23.87 6.21 -8.80
CA LEU A 244 22.76 6.88 -9.49
C LEU A 244 21.45 6.29 -9.00
N PRO A 245 20.75 6.97 -8.08
CA PRO A 245 19.44 6.54 -7.65
C PRO A 245 18.45 6.56 -8.84
N PRO A 246 17.58 5.56 -8.98
CA PRO A 246 16.63 5.47 -10.09
C PRO A 246 15.54 6.56 -10.06
N SER A 247 15.54 7.39 -9.03
CA SER A 247 14.61 8.51 -8.85
C SER A 247 15.35 9.66 -8.16
N PRO A 248 15.16 10.90 -8.55
CA PRO A 248 15.81 12.03 -7.90
C PRO A 248 15.42 12.11 -6.44
N LEU A 249 16.42 12.20 -5.57
CA LEU A 249 16.30 12.37 -4.13
C LEU A 249 16.67 13.80 -3.73
N PRO A 250 16.21 14.30 -2.59
CA PRO A 250 16.52 15.65 -2.15
C PRO A 250 18.02 15.80 -1.86
N THR A 251 18.54 16.93 -2.34
CA THR A 251 19.90 17.41 -2.05
C THR A 251 19.90 18.36 -0.87
N ARG A 252 21.09 18.77 -0.43
CA ARG A 252 21.21 19.82 0.59
C ARG A 252 20.63 21.17 0.11
N ALA A 253 20.72 21.48 -1.18
CA ALA A 253 20.13 22.69 -1.76
C ALA A 253 18.60 22.74 -1.66
N ASP A 254 17.96 21.58 -1.55
CA ASP A 254 16.50 21.44 -1.41
C ASP A 254 16.01 21.71 0.01
N PHE A 255 16.90 21.79 1.02
CA PHE A 255 16.56 22.14 2.39
C PHE A 255 16.88 23.60 2.68
N LYS A 256 15.84 24.43 2.84
CA LYS A 256 15.93 25.88 3.00
C LYS A 256 15.13 26.36 4.19
N ARG A 257 15.55 27.49 4.77
CA ARG A 257 14.74 28.21 5.77
C ARG A 257 13.49 28.78 5.09
N SER A 258 12.35 28.72 5.78
CA SER A 258 11.14 29.39 5.28
C SER A 258 11.32 30.92 5.34
N LEU A 259 10.97 31.60 4.23
CA LEU A 259 11.00 33.05 4.18
C LEU A 259 9.86 33.71 4.95
N ARG A 260 8.76 32.96 5.15
CA ARG A 260 7.54 33.46 5.80
C ARG A 260 7.43 33.13 7.28
N ASN A 261 8.11 32.07 7.74
CA ASN A 261 8.03 31.61 9.11
C ASN A 261 9.43 31.25 9.62
N PRO A 262 9.99 32.00 10.60
CA PRO A 262 11.33 31.77 11.13
C PRO A 262 11.49 30.41 11.83
N ASN A 263 10.39 29.83 12.34
CA ASN A 263 10.37 28.54 13.05
C ASN A 263 10.12 27.35 12.10
N ALA A 264 10.20 27.55 10.78
CA ALA A 264 10.00 26.52 9.81
C ALA A 264 11.11 26.44 8.77
N CYS A 265 11.33 25.24 8.26
CA CYS A 265 12.16 24.97 7.10
C CYS A 265 11.32 24.23 6.05
N ILE A 266 11.71 24.40 4.80
CA ILE A 266 11.09 23.75 3.66
C ILE A 266 12.10 22.76 3.08
N LEU A 267 11.67 21.53 2.92
CA LEU A 267 12.39 20.49 2.19
C LEU A 267 11.66 20.22 0.88
N ARG A 268 12.27 20.57 -0.24
CA ARG A 268 11.78 20.20 -1.57
C ARG A 268 12.06 18.73 -1.83
N LEU A 269 11.01 17.95 -2.09
CA LEU A 269 11.13 16.60 -2.62
C LEU A 269 11.07 16.68 -4.13
N PRO A 270 12.15 16.37 -4.88
CA PRO A 270 12.18 16.56 -6.34
C PRO A 270 11.13 15.69 -7.05
N ARG A 271 10.81 14.54 -6.49
CA ARG A 271 9.79 13.62 -7.00
C ARG A 271 9.09 12.88 -5.87
N THR A 272 7.77 12.74 -5.98
CA THR A 272 6.99 11.88 -5.08
C THR A 272 6.23 10.82 -5.86
N LYS A 273 5.63 9.84 -5.17
CA LYS A 273 4.83 8.79 -5.82
C LYS A 273 3.67 9.37 -6.65
N THR A 274 3.12 10.50 -6.24
CA THR A 274 1.91 11.11 -6.83
C THR A 274 2.19 12.33 -7.67
N HIS A 275 3.38 12.96 -7.54
CA HIS A 275 3.75 14.19 -8.25
C HIS A 275 5.16 14.07 -8.82
N ARG A 276 5.25 14.07 -10.15
CA ARG A 276 6.54 13.94 -10.87
C ARG A 276 7.39 15.22 -10.77
N HIS A 277 6.76 16.38 -10.57
CA HIS A 277 7.44 17.69 -10.46
C HIS A 277 7.79 18.08 -9.02
N GLY A 278 7.71 17.11 -8.12
CA GLY A 278 8.06 17.27 -6.71
C GLY A 278 7.00 18.00 -5.87
N GLN A 279 7.26 18.07 -4.57
CA GLN A 279 6.39 18.69 -3.57
C GLN A 279 7.23 19.20 -2.41
N ASP A 280 6.76 20.27 -1.77
CA ASP A 280 7.39 20.81 -0.57
C ASP A 280 6.88 20.11 0.70
N VAL A 281 7.81 19.92 1.63
CA VAL A 281 7.56 19.44 2.99
C VAL A 281 7.90 20.57 3.94
N VAL A 282 6.94 20.98 4.74
CA VAL A 282 7.17 21.97 5.80
C VAL A 282 7.57 21.25 7.06
N LEU A 283 8.75 21.54 7.56
CA LEU A 283 9.28 21.08 8.85
C LEU A 283 9.22 22.24 9.83
N VAL A 284 8.46 22.07 10.89
CA VAL A 284 8.28 23.09 11.94
C VAL A 284 9.13 22.73 13.14
N ASP A 285 9.62 23.73 13.82
CA ASP A 285 10.36 23.61 15.07
C ASP A 285 9.57 22.78 16.10
N GLN A 286 10.22 21.85 16.77
CA GLN A 286 9.64 20.95 17.74
C GLN A 286 10.49 20.96 19.03
N ARG A 287 9.92 20.46 20.12
CA ARG A 287 10.66 20.29 21.36
C ARG A 287 11.78 19.24 21.21
N ALA A 288 12.92 19.49 21.87
CA ALA A 288 13.99 18.50 21.99
C ALA A 288 13.46 17.20 22.67
N PRO A 289 14.04 16.02 22.38
CA PRO A 289 15.16 15.78 21.47
C PRO A 289 14.75 15.57 19.99
N ILE A 290 13.45 15.58 19.65
CA ILE A 290 12.93 15.19 18.34
C ILE A 290 12.71 16.36 17.38
N ASN A 291 13.45 17.45 17.53
CA ASN A 291 13.35 18.62 16.67
C ASN A 291 13.97 18.38 15.28
N PRO A 292 13.18 18.41 14.20
CA PRO A 292 13.67 18.09 12.85
C PRO A 292 14.68 19.12 12.34
N ILE A 293 14.51 20.40 12.67
CA ILE A 293 15.38 21.46 12.20
C ILE A 293 16.76 21.37 12.84
N THR A 294 16.80 21.14 14.16
CA THR A 294 18.05 21.00 14.93
C THR A 294 18.84 19.78 14.47
N LEU A 295 18.15 18.63 14.33
CA LEU A 295 18.83 17.38 13.95
C LEU A 295 19.31 17.42 12.49
N LEU A 296 18.55 18.03 11.56
CA LEU A 296 19.02 18.25 10.19
C LEU A 296 20.24 19.18 10.13
N LYS A 297 20.25 20.27 10.91
CA LYS A 297 21.41 21.17 10.99
C LYS A 297 22.64 20.46 11.56
N ASN A 298 22.47 19.66 12.63
CA ASN A 298 23.55 18.85 13.19
C ASN A 298 24.10 17.86 12.15
N HIS A 299 23.23 17.11 11.50
CA HIS A 299 23.61 16.17 10.45
C HIS A 299 24.41 16.83 9.32
N ILE A 300 23.94 17.99 8.81
CA ILE A 300 24.61 18.74 7.76
C ILE A 300 26.00 19.17 8.21
N ARG A 301 26.15 19.61 9.46
CA ARG A 301 27.42 20.04 10.04
C ARG A 301 28.40 18.86 10.22
N VAL A 302 27.96 17.78 10.85
CA VAL A 302 28.79 16.59 11.13
C VAL A 302 29.27 15.94 9.83
N ASN A 303 28.40 15.83 8.84
CA ASN A 303 28.68 15.18 7.56
C ASN A 303 29.22 16.15 6.48
N ARG A 304 29.39 17.42 6.78
CA ARG A 304 29.89 18.43 5.83
C ARG A 304 29.11 18.41 4.49
N ILE A 305 27.77 18.33 4.57
CA ILE A 305 26.92 18.17 3.38
C ILE A 305 26.85 19.47 2.60
N HIS A 306 27.46 19.51 1.40
CA HIS A 306 27.43 20.65 0.48
C HIS A 306 26.15 20.63 -0.37
N SER A 307 25.85 21.76 -1.03
CA SER A 307 24.60 22.02 -1.74
C SER A 307 24.19 20.94 -2.76
N HIS A 308 25.16 20.36 -3.47
CA HIS A 308 24.95 19.35 -4.51
C HIS A 308 24.88 17.90 -3.98
N HIS A 309 25.31 17.66 -2.73
CA HIS A 309 25.25 16.34 -2.13
C HIS A 309 23.80 15.95 -1.83
N LEU A 310 23.49 14.66 -1.91
CA LEU A 310 22.23 14.13 -1.43
C LEU A 310 22.08 14.38 0.07
N LEU A 311 20.91 14.87 0.49
CA LEU A 311 20.71 15.39 1.84
C LEU A 311 21.05 14.36 2.92
N PHE A 312 20.68 13.09 2.74
CA PHE A 312 20.91 12.02 3.71
C PHE A 312 22.14 11.16 3.35
N SER A 313 23.24 11.80 3.03
CA SER A 313 24.54 11.16 2.90
C SER A 313 25.33 11.26 4.21
N PHE A 314 26.31 10.42 4.44
CA PHE A 314 27.17 10.44 5.61
C PHE A 314 28.63 10.20 5.24
N LEU A 315 29.55 10.75 6.02
CA LEU A 315 30.99 10.51 5.86
C LEU A 315 31.30 9.07 6.33
N SER A 316 31.94 8.30 5.46
CA SER A 316 32.53 7.00 5.73
C SER A 316 34.03 7.07 5.50
N ASP A 317 34.75 6.01 5.81
CA ASP A 317 36.20 5.92 5.58
C ASP A 317 36.56 6.07 4.10
N ASP A 318 35.68 5.62 3.20
CA ASP A 318 35.83 5.70 1.74
C ASP A 318 35.29 7.01 1.15
N GLY A 319 34.89 7.98 1.97
CA GLY A 319 34.28 9.24 1.54
C GLY A 319 32.78 9.33 1.82
N LEU A 320 32.07 10.15 1.03
CA LEU A 320 30.66 10.41 1.26
C LEU A 320 29.77 9.27 0.72
N ALA A 321 29.15 8.51 1.61
CA ALA A 321 28.23 7.41 1.32
C ALA A 321 26.76 7.84 1.48
N ILE A 322 25.83 7.13 0.82
CA ILE A 322 24.40 7.42 0.88
C ILE A 322 23.72 6.46 1.87
N VAL A 323 22.93 6.98 2.80
CA VAL A 323 22.09 6.15 3.67
C VAL A 323 21.02 5.46 2.85
N THR A 324 21.01 4.11 2.84
CA THR A 324 19.96 3.34 2.18
C THR A 324 18.81 3.05 3.14
N LYS A 325 17.61 2.75 2.60
CA LYS A 325 16.46 2.31 3.42
C LYS A 325 16.79 1.10 4.29
N LYS A 326 17.62 0.17 3.79
CA LYS A 326 18.00 -1.04 4.52
C LYS A 326 18.90 -0.68 5.71
N MET A 327 19.88 0.19 5.52
CA MET A 327 20.79 0.64 6.59
C MET A 327 20.01 1.40 7.66
N PHE A 328 19.21 2.39 7.25
CA PHE A 328 18.36 3.18 8.13
C PHE A 328 17.44 2.30 9.01
N LEU A 329 16.64 1.43 8.38
CA LEU A 329 15.70 0.57 9.09
C LEU A 329 16.42 -0.45 9.98
N ARG A 330 17.59 -0.95 9.58
CA ARG A 330 18.40 -1.85 10.41
C ARG A 330 18.83 -1.15 11.69
N ARG A 331 19.37 0.08 11.59
CA ARG A 331 19.82 0.85 12.77
C ARG A 331 18.64 1.19 13.69
N CYS A 332 17.54 1.72 13.17
CA CYS A 332 16.38 2.02 14.00
C CYS A 332 15.81 0.76 14.69
N ASN A 333 15.64 -0.33 13.96
CA ASN A 333 15.09 -1.56 14.53
C ASN A 333 16.05 -2.25 15.48
N SER A 334 17.37 -2.12 15.32
CA SER A 334 18.35 -2.61 16.30
C SER A 334 18.12 -1.96 17.66
N ILE A 335 18.01 -0.63 17.70
CA ILE A 335 17.75 0.11 18.94
C ILE A 335 16.39 -0.28 19.54
N TRP A 336 15.33 -0.21 18.75
CA TRP A 336 13.98 -0.50 19.23
C TRP A 336 13.78 -1.96 19.67
N SER A 337 14.45 -2.92 19.03
CA SER A 337 14.39 -4.32 19.47
C SER A 337 15.03 -4.50 20.84
N ASN A 338 16.14 -3.83 21.12
CA ASN A 338 16.79 -3.85 22.44
C ASN A 338 15.90 -3.23 23.54
N LEU A 339 15.04 -2.29 23.14
CA LEU A 339 14.04 -1.65 24.01
C LEU A 339 12.68 -2.37 24.04
N GLY A 340 12.58 -3.57 23.45
CA GLY A 340 11.36 -4.38 23.47
C GLY A 340 10.25 -3.95 22.48
N TYR A 341 10.52 -3.02 21.57
CA TYR A 341 9.53 -2.60 20.57
C TYR A 341 9.47 -3.55 19.37
N PRO A 342 8.29 -3.70 18.74
CA PRO A 342 8.13 -4.52 17.55
C PRO A 342 8.85 -3.93 16.34
N ARG A 343 9.23 -4.82 15.41
CA ARG A 343 9.91 -4.41 14.19
C ARG A 343 9.06 -3.44 13.36
N THR A 344 9.66 -2.32 12.98
CA THR A 344 9.04 -1.27 12.18
C THR A 344 9.47 -1.32 10.70
N THR A 345 8.69 -0.65 9.87
CA THR A 345 8.97 -0.45 8.44
C THR A 345 8.98 1.05 8.12
N GLY A 346 9.52 1.44 6.97
CA GLY A 346 9.59 2.87 6.59
C GLY A 346 8.23 3.58 6.53
N HIS A 347 7.13 2.83 6.43
CA HIS A 347 5.79 3.42 6.43
C HIS A 347 5.29 3.75 7.85
N CYS A 348 5.87 3.11 8.87
CA CYS A 348 5.52 3.32 10.28
C CYS A 348 5.83 4.75 10.75
N PHE A 349 6.87 5.40 10.21
CA PHE A 349 7.19 6.81 10.48
C PHE A 349 6.08 7.75 9.96
N ARG A 350 5.64 7.55 8.71
CA ARG A 350 4.56 8.34 8.13
C ARG A 350 3.23 8.14 8.85
N ILE A 351 2.92 6.91 9.26
CA ILE A 351 1.74 6.61 10.09
C ILE A 351 1.86 7.35 11.40
N GLY A 352 3.02 7.24 12.06
CA GLY A 352 3.28 7.85 13.36
C GLY A 352 3.13 9.35 13.35
N GLY A 353 3.80 10.04 12.45
CA GLY A 353 3.68 11.50 12.34
C GLY A 353 2.26 11.97 12.04
N THR A 354 1.50 11.23 11.21
CA THR A 354 0.08 11.52 10.95
C THR A 354 -0.75 11.33 12.23
N THR A 355 -0.58 10.22 12.94
CA THR A 355 -1.31 9.92 14.19
C THR A 355 -0.96 10.94 15.27
N GLU A 356 0.32 11.26 15.44
CA GLU A 356 0.79 12.24 16.45
C GLU A 356 0.14 13.61 16.26
N LEU A 357 0.14 14.12 15.03
CA LEU A 357 -0.49 15.41 14.73
C LEU A 357 -2.00 15.39 14.99
N LEU A 358 -2.70 14.32 14.62
CA LEU A 358 -4.13 14.17 14.91
C LEU A 358 -4.40 14.08 16.41
N THR A 359 -3.62 13.32 17.17
CA THR A 359 -3.75 13.20 18.62
C THR A 359 -3.35 14.49 19.35
N ALA A 360 -2.45 15.29 18.78
CA ALA A 360 -2.14 16.64 19.27
C ALA A 360 -3.26 17.66 19.00
N GLY A 361 -4.33 17.28 18.27
CA GLY A 361 -5.47 18.14 17.97
C GLY A 361 -5.29 19.01 16.72
N VAL A 362 -4.30 18.75 15.89
CA VAL A 362 -4.16 19.45 14.60
C VAL A 362 -5.33 19.06 13.70
N PRO A 363 -6.05 20.05 13.10
CA PRO A 363 -7.17 19.76 12.23
C PRO A 363 -6.85 18.75 11.12
N PRO A 364 -7.72 17.75 10.88
CA PRO A 364 -7.46 16.67 9.91
C PRO A 364 -7.12 17.16 8.51
N GLU A 365 -7.72 18.24 8.04
CA GLU A 365 -7.45 18.87 6.75
C GLU A 365 -6.03 19.43 6.67
N ILE A 366 -5.50 19.98 7.76
CA ILE A 366 -4.11 20.45 7.83
C ILE A 366 -3.14 19.26 7.81
N VAL A 367 -3.44 18.21 8.60
CA VAL A 367 -2.64 16.96 8.60
C VAL A 367 -2.66 16.31 7.22
N ARG A 368 -3.82 16.31 6.55
CA ARG A 368 -3.96 15.82 5.18
C ARG A 368 -3.12 16.63 4.19
N ALA A 369 -3.17 17.94 4.27
CA ALA A 369 -2.42 18.85 3.41
C ALA A 369 -0.90 18.70 3.63
N THR A 370 -0.43 18.79 4.87
CA THR A 370 1.00 18.65 5.23
C THR A 370 1.54 17.27 4.90
N GLY A 371 0.73 16.22 5.06
CA GLY A 371 1.04 14.85 4.65
C GLY A 371 0.96 14.60 3.14
N ARG A 372 0.49 15.56 2.36
CA ARG A 372 0.37 15.47 0.89
C ARG A 372 -0.51 14.29 0.45
N TRP A 373 -1.69 14.14 1.11
CA TRP A 373 -2.64 13.09 0.82
C TRP A 373 -3.64 13.54 -0.25
N SER A 374 -3.62 12.89 -1.40
CA SER A 374 -4.52 13.18 -2.53
C SER A 374 -5.78 12.29 -2.56
N SER A 375 -5.85 11.27 -1.71
CA SER A 375 -6.94 10.29 -1.71
C SER A 375 -7.45 10.01 -0.30
N GLU A 376 -8.59 9.33 -0.22
CA GLU A 376 -9.20 8.82 1.02
C GLU A 376 -8.33 7.80 1.79
N SER A 377 -7.17 7.41 1.21
CA SER A 377 -6.21 6.59 1.94
C SER A 377 -5.71 7.24 3.24
N PHE A 378 -5.90 8.55 3.42
CA PHE A 378 -5.68 9.28 4.66
C PHE A 378 -6.48 8.67 5.83
N PHE A 379 -7.75 8.33 5.63
CA PHE A 379 -8.61 7.75 6.67
C PHE A 379 -8.12 6.39 7.19
N ARG A 380 -7.27 5.68 6.46
CA ARG A 380 -6.63 4.45 6.95
C ARG A 380 -5.65 4.69 8.10
N TYR A 381 -5.32 5.93 8.36
CA TYR A 381 -4.40 6.36 9.42
C TYR A 381 -5.10 6.88 10.66
N TRP A 382 -6.42 6.97 10.63
CA TRP A 382 -7.26 7.23 11.80
C TRP A 382 -7.41 5.94 12.61
N ARG A 383 -6.29 5.44 13.15
CA ARG A 383 -6.26 4.12 13.79
C ARG A 383 -6.59 4.17 15.27
N SER A 384 -6.41 5.32 15.88
CA SER A 384 -6.71 5.56 17.29
C SER A 384 -7.93 6.46 17.39
N LEU A 385 -9.06 6.04 16.82
CA LEU A 385 -10.31 6.82 16.90
C LEU A 385 -10.68 7.10 18.35
N ASP A 386 -10.44 6.16 19.26
CA ASP A 386 -10.71 6.31 20.70
C ASP A 386 -9.87 7.43 21.33
N ASP A 387 -8.68 7.71 20.81
CA ASP A 387 -7.81 8.80 21.27
C ASP A 387 -8.10 10.11 20.53
N ILE A 388 -8.43 10.02 19.23
CA ILE A 388 -8.61 11.17 18.34
C ILE A 388 -9.99 11.76 18.48
N ALA A 389 -11.06 10.94 18.45
CA ALA A 389 -12.43 11.42 18.46
C ALA A 389 -12.77 12.29 19.68
N PRO A 390 -12.39 11.94 20.93
CA PRO A 390 -12.67 12.78 22.09
C PRO A 390 -12.07 14.18 21.98
N ARG A 391 -10.90 14.34 21.33
CA ARG A 391 -10.25 15.65 21.17
C ARG A 391 -10.96 16.56 20.18
N HIS A 392 -11.56 15.97 19.14
CA HIS A 392 -12.28 16.72 18.11
C HIS A 392 -13.77 16.91 18.41
N VAL A 393 -14.40 16.00 19.18
CA VAL A 393 -15.84 16.01 19.48
C VAL A 393 -16.14 16.71 20.81
N ARG A 394 -15.18 16.75 21.76
CA ARG A 394 -15.37 17.30 23.11
C ARG A 394 -15.88 18.75 23.16
N ASN A 395 -15.60 19.53 22.12
CA ASN A 395 -15.94 20.95 22.06
C ASN A 395 -17.17 21.26 21.17
N VAL A 396 -17.94 20.25 20.79
CA VAL A 396 -19.18 20.48 20.05
C VAL A 396 -20.19 21.16 21.00
N ARG A 397 -20.32 22.48 20.90
CA ARG A 397 -21.34 23.23 21.60
C ARG A 397 -22.67 22.96 20.90
N VAL A 398 -23.53 22.16 21.53
CA VAL A 398 -24.93 22.04 21.11
C VAL A 398 -25.59 23.43 21.35
N LYS A 399 -25.97 24.11 20.27
CA LYS A 399 -26.81 25.32 20.39
C LYS A 399 -28.13 24.90 21.02
N ARG A 400 -28.34 25.27 22.28
CA ARG A 400 -29.68 25.14 22.93
C ARG A 400 -30.65 26.00 22.14
N HIS A 401 -31.50 25.41 21.32
CA HIS A 401 -32.70 26.07 20.83
C HIS A 401 -33.61 26.32 22.05
N ARG A 402 -33.72 27.58 22.45
CA ARG A 402 -34.80 27.98 23.39
C ARG A 402 -36.10 27.85 22.60
N TYR A 403 -36.85 26.79 22.85
CA TYR A 403 -38.25 26.76 22.50
C TYR A 403 -38.91 27.86 23.35
N LYS A 404 -39.33 28.97 22.71
CA LYS A 404 -40.28 29.88 23.30
C LYS A 404 -41.63 29.17 23.27
N HIS A 405 -42.09 28.72 24.42
CA HIS A 405 -43.49 28.39 24.58
C HIS A 405 -44.28 29.70 24.39
N GLN A 406 -45.11 29.72 23.34
CA GLN A 406 -46.20 30.68 23.20
C GLN A 406 -47.38 30.19 23.98
#